data_1ea3071d5368571d236985f1fcd9c10b
#
_entry.id   1ea3071d5368571d236985f1fcd9c10b
#
_cell.length_a   1.000
_cell.length_b   1.000
_cell.length_c   1.000
_cell.angle_alpha   90.00
_cell.angle_beta   90.00
_cell.angle_gamma   90.00
#
_symmetry.space_group_name_H-M   'P 1'
#
loop_
_entity.id
_entity.type
_entity.pdbx_description
1 polymer ?
#
loop_
_entity_poly.entity_id
_entity_poly.type
_entity_poly.pdbx_seq_one_letter_code
_entity_poly.pdbx_strand_id
1 'polypeptide(L)'
;MAQSLNKVIDLQTTGTSYLSISGKVGKFLVGDQALEFYPDVNVEQYIQIPWSSIQQIGANVTGRKISRHFEVFTDQGKFLFASKDSGAILKIDREKTGKENSRKRVYQRES
;
A
#
# COMPACT_ATOMS: atom_id res chain seq x y z
N MET A 1 14.39 12.39 -12.55
CA MET A 1 13.19 11.66 -12.92
C MET A 1 13.19 10.30 -12.24
N ALA A 2 12.13 9.97 -11.52
CA ALA A 2 12.06 8.70 -10.83
C ALA A 2 11.87 7.55 -11.82
N GLN A 3 12.67 6.52 -11.67
CA GLN A 3 12.58 5.33 -12.49
C GLN A 3 11.97 4.20 -11.67
N SER A 4 10.93 3.56 -12.20
CA SER A 4 10.28 2.45 -11.53
C SER A 4 11.23 1.28 -11.35
N LEU A 5 11.14 0.62 -10.20
CA LEU A 5 11.84 -0.63 -9.94
C LEU A 5 11.16 -1.80 -10.66
N ASN A 6 9.88 -1.65 -10.97
CA ASN A 6 9.11 -2.71 -11.61
C ASN A 6 9.39 -2.79 -13.10
N LYS A 7 9.55 -4.01 -13.60
CA LYS A 7 9.63 -4.28 -15.03
C LYS A 7 8.24 -4.61 -15.59
N VAL A 8 7.40 -5.20 -14.76
CA VAL A 8 6.02 -5.53 -15.09
C VAL A 8 5.12 -4.90 -14.03
N ILE A 9 4.12 -4.17 -14.46
CA ILE A 9 3.14 -3.55 -13.57
C ILE A 9 1.89 -4.41 -13.56
N ASP A 10 1.57 -4.97 -12.38
CA ASP A 10 0.38 -5.80 -12.20
C ASP A 10 -0.86 -4.97 -11.91
N LEU A 11 -0.67 -3.80 -11.26
CA LEU A 11 -1.78 -2.94 -10.88
C LEU A 11 -1.31 -1.49 -10.87
N GLN A 12 -2.09 -0.62 -11.50
CA GLN A 12 -1.92 0.82 -11.41
C GLN A 12 -3.23 1.41 -10.89
N THR A 13 -3.15 2.15 -9.80
CA THR A 13 -4.34 2.72 -9.19
C THR A 13 -4.00 4.01 -8.46
N THR A 14 -5.03 4.75 -8.10
CA THR A 14 -4.86 6.00 -7.35
C THR A 14 -4.92 5.72 -5.85
N GLY A 15 -4.36 6.64 -5.08
CA GLY A 15 -4.41 6.55 -3.64
C GLY A 15 -3.79 7.75 -2.96
N THR A 16 -3.54 7.60 -1.67
CA THR A 16 -3.03 8.67 -0.82
C THR A 16 -1.94 8.11 0.08
N SER A 17 -0.89 8.90 0.28
CA SER A 17 0.16 8.60 1.24
C SER A 17 0.07 9.58 2.41
N TYR A 18 0.20 9.06 3.62
CA TYR A 18 0.10 9.86 4.86
C TYR A 18 1.45 9.94 5.58
N LEU A 19 2.51 10.29 4.86
CA LEU A 19 3.83 10.47 5.48
C LEU A 19 3.89 11.71 6.36
N SER A 20 2.99 12.65 6.15
CA SER A 20 2.90 13.87 6.93
C SER A 20 1.46 14.03 7.43
N ILE A 21 1.21 15.13 8.16
CA ILE A 21 -0.11 15.43 8.70
C ILE A 21 -1.16 15.47 7.60
N SER A 22 -0.82 16.01 6.44
CA SER A 22 -1.73 16.05 5.29
C SER A 22 -1.37 14.94 4.31
N GLY A 23 -2.39 14.21 3.85
CA GLY A 23 -2.18 13.16 2.86
C GLY A 23 -1.80 13.73 1.50
N LYS A 24 -1.02 12.96 0.73
CA LYS A 24 -0.64 13.32 -0.62
C LYS A 24 -1.27 12.34 -1.59
N VAL A 25 -2.08 12.89 -2.50
CA VAL A 25 -2.74 12.08 -3.52
C VAL A 25 -1.75 11.75 -4.63
N GLY A 26 -1.84 10.54 -5.14
CA GLY A 26 -0.97 10.09 -6.21
C GLY A 26 -1.38 8.76 -6.78
N LYS A 27 -0.42 8.08 -7.38
CA LYS A 27 -0.64 6.81 -8.05
C LYS A 27 0.22 5.72 -7.47
N PHE A 28 -0.37 4.52 -7.34
CA PHE A 28 0.36 3.31 -7.00
C PHE A 28 0.73 2.56 -8.27
N LEU A 29 1.98 2.12 -8.33
CA LEU A 29 2.42 1.15 -9.32
C LEU A 29 2.86 -0.09 -8.55
N VAL A 30 2.09 -1.15 -8.67
CA VAL A 30 2.33 -2.39 -7.96
C VAL A 30 2.72 -3.45 -8.99
N GLY A 31 3.92 -3.99 -8.87
CA GLY A 31 4.40 -4.87 -9.89
C GLY A 31 5.33 -5.97 -9.38
N ASP A 32 6.15 -6.47 -10.29
CA ASP A 32 6.97 -7.65 -10.02
C ASP A 32 8.07 -7.44 -8.97
N GLN A 33 8.55 -6.20 -8.79
CA GLN A 33 9.67 -5.91 -7.90
C GLN A 33 9.31 -5.13 -6.66
N ALA A 34 8.26 -4.29 -6.72
CA ALA A 34 8.04 -3.32 -5.66
C ALA A 34 6.61 -2.82 -5.61
N LEU A 35 6.26 -2.28 -4.44
CA LEU A 35 5.10 -1.42 -4.25
C LEU A 35 5.60 0.02 -4.32
N GLU A 36 5.08 0.80 -5.26
CA GLU A 36 5.56 2.16 -5.50
C GLU A 36 4.41 3.15 -5.45
N PHE A 37 4.71 4.35 -4.94
CA PHE A 37 3.76 5.45 -4.89
C PHE A 37 4.41 6.73 -5.42
N TYR A 38 3.72 7.40 -6.33
CA TYR A 38 4.19 8.62 -6.98
C TYR A 38 3.18 9.74 -6.75
N PRO A 39 3.51 10.74 -5.89
CA PRO A 39 2.60 11.87 -5.66
C PRO A 39 2.36 12.66 -6.95
N ASP A 40 1.12 13.11 -7.16
CA ASP A 40 0.78 13.85 -8.37
C ASP A 40 1.45 15.22 -8.43
N VAL A 41 1.56 15.90 -7.28
CA VAL A 41 2.08 17.27 -7.23
C VAL A 41 3.59 17.31 -7.25
N ASN A 42 4.23 16.38 -6.52
CA ASN A 42 5.70 16.38 -6.45
C ASN A 42 6.22 14.96 -6.61
N VAL A 43 6.45 14.57 -7.85
CA VAL A 43 6.92 13.24 -8.21
C VAL A 43 8.27 12.91 -7.55
N GLU A 44 9.06 13.91 -7.23
CA GLU A 44 10.35 13.68 -6.57
C GLU A 44 10.21 13.12 -5.16
N GLN A 45 9.03 13.23 -4.55
CA GLN A 45 8.74 12.65 -3.25
C GLN A 45 8.13 11.25 -3.37
N TYR A 46 8.58 10.50 -4.35
CA TYR A 46 8.10 9.15 -4.58
C TYR A 46 8.57 8.18 -3.50
N ILE A 47 7.84 7.07 -3.39
CA ILE A 47 8.14 5.99 -2.45
C ILE A 47 8.27 4.71 -3.27
N GLN A 48 9.39 4.00 -3.10
CA GLN A 48 9.60 2.70 -3.75
C GLN A 48 9.97 1.69 -2.67
N ILE A 49 9.13 0.68 -2.49
CA ILE A 49 9.33 -0.32 -1.46
C ILE A 49 9.46 -1.69 -2.12
N PRO A 50 10.68 -2.22 -2.25
CA PRO A 50 10.84 -3.57 -2.77
C PRO A 50 10.10 -4.58 -1.90
N TRP A 51 9.54 -5.62 -2.52
CA TRP A 51 8.83 -6.64 -1.76
C TRP A 51 9.68 -7.26 -0.67
N SER A 52 10.99 -7.40 -0.92
CA SER A 52 11.94 -7.97 0.06
C SER A 52 12.06 -7.12 1.33
N SER A 53 11.75 -5.82 1.26
CA SER A 53 11.80 -4.92 2.40
C SER A 53 10.52 -4.92 3.21
N ILE A 54 9.45 -5.47 2.67
CA ILE A 54 8.15 -5.47 3.34
C ILE A 54 8.07 -6.64 4.31
N GLN A 55 7.89 -6.32 5.58
CA GLN A 55 7.72 -7.32 6.61
C GLN A 55 6.28 -7.81 6.65
N GLN A 56 5.34 -6.87 6.52
CA GLN A 56 3.92 -7.18 6.53
C GLN A 56 3.12 -5.98 6.05
N ILE A 57 1.97 -6.25 5.43
CA ILE A 57 0.96 -5.22 5.17
C ILE A 57 -0.26 -5.54 6.01
N GLY A 58 -0.78 -4.55 6.71
CA GLY A 58 -1.93 -4.70 7.57
C GLY A 58 -3.08 -3.81 7.15
N ALA A 59 -4.30 -4.28 7.35
CA ALA A 59 -5.50 -3.51 7.11
C ALA A 59 -6.60 -3.93 8.06
N ASN A 60 -7.56 -3.03 8.29
CA ASN A 60 -8.75 -3.36 9.06
C ASN A 60 -9.78 -4.01 8.15
N VAL A 61 -10.54 -4.92 8.72
CA VAL A 61 -11.63 -5.60 8.00
C VAL A 61 -12.92 -5.40 8.79
N THR A 62 -13.94 -4.87 8.12
CA THR A 62 -15.28 -4.71 8.70
C THR A 62 -16.23 -5.56 7.89
N GLY A 63 -16.76 -6.63 8.50
CA GLY A 63 -17.55 -7.61 7.77
C GLY A 63 -16.70 -8.25 6.67
N ARG A 64 -17.10 -8.06 5.41
CA ARG A 64 -16.36 -8.57 4.26
C ARG A 64 -15.53 -7.51 3.55
N LYS A 65 -15.54 -6.28 4.10
CA LYS A 65 -14.87 -5.16 3.47
C LYS A 65 -13.51 -4.92 4.10
N ILE A 66 -12.50 -4.78 3.25
CA ILE A 66 -11.17 -4.35 3.65
C ILE A 66 -11.16 -2.83 3.61
N SER A 67 -10.62 -2.21 4.66
CA SER A 67 -10.47 -0.75 4.74
C SER A 67 -9.65 -0.25 3.55
N ARG A 68 -9.96 0.96 3.09
CA ARG A 68 -9.12 1.63 2.10
C ARG A 68 -7.76 1.98 2.66
N HIS A 69 -7.66 2.16 3.98
CA HIS A 69 -6.40 2.45 4.64
C HIS A 69 -5.66 1.17 4.95
N PHE A 70 -4.37 1.17 4.68
CA PHE A 70 -3.51 0.04 5.01
C PHE A 70 -2.14 0.53 5.44
N GLU A 71 -1.46 -0.31 6.21
CA GLU A 71 -0.14 0.01 6.74
C GLU A 71 0.87 -0.97 6.18
N VAL A 72 1.99 -0.42 5.69
CA VAL A 72 3.09 -1.22 5.16
C VAL A 72 4.23 -1.17 6.16
N PHE A 73 4.54 -2.30 6.78
CA PHE A 73 5.62 -2.42 7.75
C PHE A 73 6.88 -2.88 7.04
N THR A 74 7.93 -2.09 7.16
CA THR A 74 9.22 -2.38 6.54
C THR A 74 10.33 -2.31 7.57
N ASP A 75 11.54 -2.73 7.16
CA ASP A 75 12.73 -2.59 7.98
C ASP A 75 13.13 -1.13 8.18
N GLN A 76 12.58 -0.22 7.38
CA GLN A 76 12.85 1.23 7.47
C GLN A 76 11.76 1.98 8.23
N GLY A 77 10.71 1.30 8.67
CA GLY A 77 9.60 1.91 9.36
C GLY A 77 8.26 1.59 8.74
N LYS A 78 7.25 2.35 9.13
CA LYS A 78 5.88 2.11 8.73
C LYS A 78 5.41 3.19 7.77
N PHE A 79 4.71 2.78 6.72
CA PHE A 79 4.08 3.68 5.76
C PHE A 79 2.57 3.52 5.84
N LEU A 80 1.86 4.65 5.86
CA LEU A 80 0.40 4.67 5.86
C LEU A 80 -0.10 5.10 4.50
N PHE A 81 -0.94 4.28 3.90
CA PHE A 81 -1.53 4.54 2.60
C PHE A 81 -3.03 4.32 2.62
N ALA A 82 -3.69 4.85 1.61
CA ALA A 82 -5.09 4.55 1.35
C ALA A 82 -5.31 4.41 -0.15
N SER A 83 -6.17 3.48 -0.55
CA SER A 83 -6.54 3.29 -1.94
C SER A 83 -7.89 2.58 -2.01
N LYS A 84 -8.67 2.92 -3.03
CA LYS A 84 -9.90 2.18 -3.31
C LYS A 84 -9.63 0.73 -3.67
N ASP A 85 -8.42 0.42 -4.11
CA ASP A 85 -8.00 -0.92 -4.51
C ASP A 85 -7.09 -1.57 -3.47
N SER A 86 -7.25 -1.20 -2.20
CA SER A 86 -6.44 -1.76 -1.12
C SER A 86 -6.48 -3.29 -1.09
N GLY A 87 -7.66 -3.88 -1.34
CA GLY A 87 -7.79 -5.34 -1.35
C GLY A 87 -6.94 -5.99 -2.42
N ALA A 88 -6.88 -5.38 -3.60
CA ALA A 88 -6.04 -5.89 -4.70
C ALA A 88 -4.55 -5.75 -4.35
N ILE A 89 -4.17 -4.64 -3.72
CA ILE A 89 -2.79 -4.42 -3.30
C ILE A 89 -2.37 -5.47 -2.27
N LEU A 90 -3.23 -5.76 -1.29
CA LEU A 90 -2.95 -6.77 -0.28
C LEU A 90 -2.82 -8.16 -0.89
N LYS A 91 -3.65 -8.46 -1.88
CA LYS A 91 -3.59 -9.75 -2.57
C LYS A 91 -2.26 -9.91 -3.31
N ILE A 92 -1.83 -8.87 -4.01
CA ILE A 92 -0.55 -8.90 -4.73
C ILE A 92 0.61 -9.03 -3.75
N ASP A 93 0.57 -8.31 -2.63
CA ASP A 93 1.58 -8.45 -1.58
C ASP A 93 1.72 -9.89 -1.12
N ARG A 94 0.60 -10.55 -0.85
CA ARG A 94 0.62 -11.94 -0.42
C ARG A 94 1.22 -12.86 -1.48
N GLU A 95 0.91 -12.60 -2.74
CA GLU A 95 1.45 -13.38 -3.84
C GLU A 95 2.96 -13.17 -4.01
N LYS A 96 3.44 -11.93 -3.85
CA LYS A 96 4.86 -11.60 -4.06
C LYS A 96 5.73 -11.96 -2.88
N THR A 97 5.23 -11.79 -1.66
CA THR A 97 6.04 -12.05 -0.46
C THR A 97 5.82 -13.45 0.11
N GLY A 98 4.73 -14.09 -0.24
CA GLY A 98 4.33 -15.36 0.36
C GLY A 98 3.90 -15.23 1.81
N LYS A 99 3.70 -14.01 2.30
CA LYS A 99 3.32 -13.74 3.68
C LYS A 99 1.86 -13.35 3.77
N GLU A 100 1.19 -13.82 4.83
CA GLU A 100 -0.18 -13.41 5.10
C GLU A 100 -0.23 -11.96 5.52
N ASN A 101 -1.26 -11.25 5.05
CA ASN A 101 -1.52 -9.90 5.51
C ASN A 101 -2.03 -9.92 6.94
N SER A 102 -1.70 -8.87 7.71
CA SER A 102 -2.33 -8.65 8.99
C SER A 102 -3.68 -7.99 8.76
N ARG A 103 -4.75 -8.70 9.08
CA ARG A 103 -6.11 -8.18 8.91
C ARG A 103 -6.78 -8.11 10.26
N LYS A 104 -6.89 -6.91 10.79
CA LYS A 104 -7.54 -6.68 12.06
C LYS A 104 -9.03 -6.52 11.82
N ARG A 105 -9.82 -7.41 12.38
CA ARG A 105 -11.27 -7.35 12.27
C ARG A 105 -11.80 -6.28 13.21
N VAL A 106 -12.54 -5.36 12.65
CA VAL A 106 -13.17 -4.28 13.42
C VAL A 106 -14.66 -4.60 13.52
N TYR A 107 -15.13 -4.74 14.75
CA TYR A 107 -16.55 -4.94 15.00
C TYR A 107 -17.23 -3.59 15.15
N GLN A 108 -18.28 -3.41 14.38
CA GLN A 108 -19.09 -2.21 14.50
C GLN A 108 -19.86 -2.30 15.81
N ARG A 109 -19.58 -1.34 16.68
CA ARG A 109 -20.28 -1.31 17.97
C ARG A 109 -21.64 -0.68 17.75
N GLU A 110 -22.66 -1.40 18.12
CA GLU A 110 -24.02 -0.85 18.12
C GLU A 110 -24.19 0.02 19.35
N SER A 111 -24.59 1.23 19.15
CA SER A 111 -24.87 2.17 20.22
C SER A 111 -26.37 2.23 20.49
#